data_2652b488277107c75cc6378944831d1f
#
_entry.id   2652b488277107c75cc6378944831d1f
#
_cell.length_a   1.000
_cell.length_b   1.000
_cell.length_c   1.000
_cell.angle_alpha   90.00
_cell.angle_beta   90.00
_cell.angle_gamma   90.00
#
_symmetry.space_group_name_H-M   'P 1'
#
loop_
_entity.id
_entity.type
_entity.pdbx_description
1 polymer ?
#
loop_
_entity_poly.entity_id
_entity_poly.type
_entity_poly.pdbx_seq_one_letter_code
_entity_poly.pdbx_strand_id
1 'polypeptide(L)'
;MEPVKNCIDEFMALFEKDRHLYEDHCHRAAQMVDGLIKQKGIMGIVTSRVKDPERLREKLIKRDLEGRDYQSPEDIARDITDLMGIRVALYFPGDAQKIGGILTPQFEIVKSKEFPARVDEFDAYHDQGFTAYKRRVYPGYDERRFDGYCAIHHHIRFAHEEGETPEFNPVIEIQVASLLMHAWSEVEHDLAYKNKMGKVSREEYEVLDEINGLVLAGEIALRRLDQLSRQRIEQENSPIASHYILQTYLDKWQDDHGQGGRDLGNVETLYKLYQMKDMLSRAQVDAELAKLTRRGDGGEEPLADRLIDQFENKTMVKKVVADAVNKLNGLDPETHHQTQLGKFMSKWNKLEKAIQAALRTRGYKAYNSTVTWRLVVEEYALTGPIRESYHRLRLERNKIVHGYVPTTAAGFERLNEEMDKLLEMLKEEYGV
;
A
#
# COMPACT_ATOMS: atom_id res chain seq x y z
N MET A 1 -43.98 14.97 -7.39
CA MET A 1 -42.51 15.02 -7.33
C MET A 1 -42.16 16.27 -6.53
N GLU A 2 -41.62 16.11 -5.33
CA GLU A 2 -41.05 17.23 -4.60
C GLU A 2 -39.90 17.84 -5.42
N PRO A 3 -39.74 19.15 -5.45
CA PRO A 3 -38.65 19.77 -6.17
C PRO A 3 -37.33 19.32 -5.57
N VAL A 4 -36.48 18.76 -6.41
CA VAL A 4 -35.09 18.43 -6.03
C VAL A 4 -34.41 19.72 -5.62
N LYS A 5 -33.69 19.72 -4.49
CA LYS A 5 -32.99 20.91 -4.04
C LYS A 5 -31.96 21.36 -5.07
N ASN A 6 -31.86 22.65 -5.31
CA ASN A 6 -30.93 23.25 -6.28
C ASN A 6 -29.47 22.83 -6.01
N CYS A 7 -29.07 22.64 -4.73
CA CYS A 7 -27.72 22.23 -4.36
C CYS A 7 -27.34 20.82 -4.85
N ILE A 8 -28.31 19.89 -4.98
CA ILE A 8 -28.05 18.55 -5.56
C ILE A 8 -27.81 18.71 -7.06
N ASP A 9 -28.59 19.52 -7.78
CA ASP A 9 -28.39 19.74 -9.20
C ASP A 9 -27.07 20.46 -9.49
N GLU A 10 -26.70 21.44 -8.67
CA GLU A 10 -25.40 22.13 -8.75
C GLU A 10 -24.25 21.18 -8.51
N PHE A 11 -24.32 20.34 -7.46
CA PHE A 11 -23.29 19.33 -7.19
C PHE A 11 -23.15 18.33 -8.34
N MET A 12 -24.26 17.83 -8.86
CA MET A 12 -24.25 16.89 -9.99
C MET A 12 -23.63 17.50 -11.24
N ALA A 13 -23.94 18.78 -11.54
CA ALA A 13 -23.35 19.48 -12.68
C ALA A 13 -21.82 19.64 -12.52
N LEU A 14 -21.34 19.96 -11.32
CA LEU A 14 -19.91 20.02 -11.01
C LEU A 14 -19.25 18.64 -11.14
N PHE A 15 -19.87 17.60 -10.56
CA PHE A 15 -19.35 16.24 -10.62
C PHE A 15 -19.26 15.72 -12.05
N GLU A 16 -20.27 15.94 -12.89
CA GLU A 16 -20.25 15.51 -14.30
C GLU A 16 -19.20 16.28 -15.12
N LYS A 17 -19.06 17.59 -14.88
CA LYS A 17 -18.02 18.41 -15.52
C LYS A 17 -16.62 17.90 -15.21
N ASP A 18 -16.34 17.56 -13.95
CA ASP A 18 -15.03 17.21 -13.46
C ASP A 18 -14.83 15.68 -13.38
N ARG A 19 -15.77 14.89 -13.91
CA ARG A 19 -15.76 13.42 -13.84
C ARG A 19 -14.44 12.80 -14.33
N HIS A 20 -13.87 13.32 -15.39
CA HIS A 20 -12.60 12.87 -15.92
C HIS A 20 -11.45 13.00 -14.90
N LEU A 21 -11.46 14.07 -14.07
CA LEU A 21 -10.47 14.24 -12.99
C LEU A 21 -10.62 13.16 -11.92
N TYR A 22 -11.86 12.80 -11.55
CA TYR A 22 -12.12 11.70 -10.63
C TYR A 22 -11.69 10.36 -11.22
N GLU A 23 -11.94 10.12 -12.51
CA GLU A 23 -11.54 8.88 -13.21
C GLU A 23 -10.02 8.74 -13.25
N ASP A 24 -9.29 9.78 -13.65
CA ASP A 24 -7.83 9.78 -13.68
C ASP A 24 -7.22 9.61 -12.28
N HIS A 25 -7.75 10.31 -11.29
CA HIS A 25 -7.30 10.26 -9.90
C HIS A 25 -7.51 8.85 -9.31
N CYS A 26 -8.69 8.27 -9.51
CA CYS A 26 -9.02 6.91 -9.06
C CYS A 26 -8.17 5.85 -9.77
N HIS A 27 -7.96 5.98 -11.07
CA HIS A 27 -7.15 5.07 -11.86
C HIS A 27 -5.68 5.10 -11.43
N ARG A 28 -5.12 6.29 -11.24
CA ARG A 28 -3.76 6.47 -10.71
C ARG A 28 -3.60 5.83 -9.34
N ALA A 29 -4.55 6.05 -8.42
CA ALA A 29 -4.52 5.43 -7.11
C ALA A 29 -4.58 3.91 -7.20
N ALA A 30 -5.43 3.35 -8.07
CA ALA A 30 -5.54 1.90 -8.26
C ALA A 30 -4.26 1.29 -8.81
N GLN A 31 -3.59 1.95 -9.77
CA GLN A 31 -2.28 1.50 -10.28
C GLN A 31 -1.22 1.47 -9.17
N MET A 32 -1.21 2.49 -8.31
CA MET A 32 -0.30 2.54 -7.16
C MET A 32 -0.59 1.41 -6.17
N VAL A 33 -1.86 1.20 -5.81
CA VAL A 33 -2.26 0.10 -4.92
C VAL A 33 -1.87 -1.26 -5.51
N ASP A 34 -2.12 -1.49 -6.80
CA ASP A 34 -1.73 -2.73 -7.51
C ASP A 34 -0.21 -2.93 -7.47
N GLY A 35 0.55 -1.86 -7.70
CA GLY A 35 2.01 -1.89 -7.59
C GLY A 35 2.49 -2.23 -6.18
N LEU A 36 1.91 -1.58 -5.15
CA LEU A 36 2.26 -1.80 -3.75
C LEU A 36 2.00 -3.24 -3.29
N ILE A 37 0.82 -3.80 -3.58
CA ILE A 37 0.52 -5.18 -3.18
C ILE A 37 1.44 -6.19 -3.87
N LYS A 38 1.77 -5.97 -5.16
CA LYS A 38 2.71 -6.82 -5.91
C LYS A 38 4.13 -6.74 -5.35
N GLN A 39 4.61 -5.54 -5.01
CA GLN A 39 5.93 -5.35 -4.40
C GLN A 39 6.07 -6.08 -3.06
N LYS A 40 4.98 -6.16 -2.31
CA LYS A 40 4.92 -6.88 -1.03
C LYS A 40 4.58 -8.37 -1.19
N GLY A 41 4.53 -8.88 -2.43
CA GLY A 41 4.23 -10.28 -2.71
C GLY A 41 2.82 -10.70 -2.32
N ILE A 42 1.87 -9.79 -2.32
CA ILE A 42 0.46 -10.10 -2.07
C ILE A 42 -0.24 -10.38 -3.40
N MET A 43 -0.93 -11.52 -3.47
CA MET A 43 -1.69 -11.92 -4.65
C MET A 43 -3.11 -11.40 -4.59
N GLY A 44 -3.50 -10.62 -5.61
CA GLY A 44 -4.84 -10.04 -5.70
C GLY A 44 -5.09 -9.35 -7.03
N ILE A 45 -6.32 -8.90 -7.20
CA ILE A 45 -6.77 -8.13 -8.36
C ILE A 45 -7.24 -6.77 -7.85
N VAL A 46 -6.72 -5.71 -8.45
CA VAL A 46 -7.12 -4.33 -8.14
C VAL A 46 -7.96 -3.79 -9.28
N THR A 47 -9.13 -3.26 -8.96
CA THR A 47 -10.02 -2.59 -9.91
C THR A 47 -10.47 -1.27 -9.34
N SER A 48 -10.79 -0.29 -10.22
CA SER A 48 -11.26 1.03 -9.82
C SER A 48 -12.55 1.40 -10.53
N ARG A 49 -13.35 2.22 -9.88
CA ARG A 49 -14.56 2.78 -10.47
C ARG A 49 -14.86 4.16 -9.90
N VAL A 50 -15.41 5.03 -10.72
CA VAL A 50 -16.09 6.24 -10.29
C VAL A 50 -17.59 5.97 -10.24
N LYS A 51 -18.28 6.60 -9.29
CA LYS A 51 -19.70 6.39 -9.08
C LYS A 51 -20.49 6.82 -10.30
N ASP A 52 -21.47 6.00 -10.68
CA ASP A 52 -22.38 6.32 -11.75
C ASP A 52 -23.26 7.56 -11.39
N PRO A 53 -23.39 8.56 -12.29
CA PRO A 53 -24.09 9.79 -11.99
C PRO A 53 -25.57 9.59 -11.61
N GLU A 54 -26.28 8.70 -12.31
CA GLU A 54 -27.70 8.46 -12.04
C GLU A 54 -27.87 7.86 -10.64
N ARG A 55 -27.06 6.86 -10.30
CA ARG A 55 -27.06 6.24 -8.96
C ARG A 55 -26.60 7.19 -7.86
N LEU A 56 -25.67 8.09 -8.17
CA LEU A 56 -25.26 9.13 -7.23
C LEU A 56 -26.42 10.06 -6.92
N ARG A 57 -27.12 10.53 -7.96
CA ARG A 57 -28.30 11.39 -7.83
C ARG A 57 -29.41 10.74 -6.99
N GLU A 58 -29.74 9.46 -7.29
CA GLU A 58 -30.72 8.69 -6.51
C GLU A 58 -30.33 8.60 -5.03
N LYS A 59 -29.05 8.32 -4.75
CA LYS A 59 -28.52 8.26 -3.39
C LYS A 59 -28.63 9.59 -2.66
N LEU A 60 -28.32 10.71 -3.32
CA LEU A 60 -28.40 12.05 -2.74
C LEU A 60 -29.85 12.43 -2.39
N ILE A 61 -30.76 12.22 -3.33
CA ILE A 61 -32.20 12.48 -3.10
C ILE A 61 -32.70 11.64 -1.91
N LYS A 62 -32.39 10.35 -1.89
CA LYS A 62 -32.79 9.47 -0.80
C LYS A 62 -32.25 9.95 0.56
N ARG A 63 -30.98 10.31 0.64
CA ARG A 63 -30.35 10.79 1.89
C ARG A 63 -30.92 12.12 2.36
N ASP A 64 -31.21 13.01 1.42
CA ASP A 64 -31.84 14.30 1.74
C ASP A 64 -33.23 14.11 2.35
N LEU A 65 -34.04 13.20 1.76
CA LEU A 65 -35.35 12.80 2.30
C LEU A 65 -35.27 12.09 3.65
N GLU A 66 -34.18 11.38 3.91
CA GLU A 66 -33.90 10.72 5.21
C GLU A 66 -33.38 11.70 6.30
N GLY A 67 -33.35 13.00 6.01
CA GLY A 67 -33.07 14.06 7.00
C GLY A 67 -31.63 14.59 6.98
N ARG A 68 -30.86 14.38 5.90
CA ARG A 68 -29.53 15.00 5.75
C ARG A 68 -29.63 16.50 5.53
N ASP A 69 -30.68 16.96 4.86
CA ASP A 69 -31.01 18.36 4.64
C ASP A 69 -29.84 19.19 4.06
N TYR A 70 -29.32 18.76 2.91
CA TYR A 70 -28.19 19.42 2.25
C TYR A 70 -28.53 20.88 1.90
N GLN A 71 -27.66 21.82 2.29
CA GLN A 71 -27.82 23.25 2.03
C GLN A 71 -26.87 23.74 0.92
N SER A 72 -25.77 23.04 0.67
CA SER A 72 -24.75 23.42 -0.31
C SER A 72 -24.11 22.22 -0.99
N PRO A 73 -23.46 22.35 -2.16
CA PRO A 73 -22.64 21.33 -2.79
C PRO A 73 -21.51 20.82 -1.88
N GLU A 74 -20.96 21.69 -1.02
CA GLU A 74 -19.88 21.34 -0.08
C GLU A 74 -20.37 20.40 1.03
N ASP A 75 -21.65 20.52 1.45
CA ASP A 75 -22.24 19.58 2.42
C ASP A 75 -22.32 18.17 1.82
N ILE A 76 -22.70 18.08 0.55
CA ILE A 76 -22.74 16.83 -0.21
C ILE A 76 -21.32 16.26 -0.34
N ALA A 77 -20.34 17.08 -0.72
CA ALA A 77 -18.95 16.65 -0.85
C ALA A 77 -18.34 16.09 0.44
N ARG A 78 -18.76 16.63 1.61
CA ARG A 78 -18.36 16.11 2.93
C ARG A 78 -19.06 14.81 3.31
N ASP A 79 -20.33 14.64 2.95
CA ASP A 79 -21.12 13.45 3.29
C ASP A 79 -20.80 12.24 2.37
N ILE A 80 -20.52 12.50 1.09
CA ILE A 80 -20.26 11.45 0.09
C ILE A 80 -18.76 11.19 -0.04
N THR A 81 -18.29 10.15 0.63
CA THR A 81 -16.87 9.75 0.62
C THR A 81 -16.57 8.57 -0.32
N ASP A 82 -17.56 8.11 -1.10
CA ASP A 82 -17.49 6.96 -2.00
C ASP A 82 -17.72 7.32 -3.48
N LEU A 83 -17.33 8.56 -3.89
CA LEU A 83 -17.36 8.98 -5.30
C LEU A 83 -16.40 8.14 -6.14
N MET A 84 -15.25 7.79 -5.57
CA MET A 84 -14.22 6.92 -6.13
C MET A 84 -14.09 5.67 -5.28
N GLY A 85 -14.05 4.51 -5.92
CA GLY A 85 -13.90 3.23 -5.26
C GLY A 85 -12.81 2.38 -5.91
N ILE A 86 -11.95 1.80 -5.07
CA ILE A 86 -10.97 0.80 -5.47
C ILE A 86 -11.33 -0.49 -4.77
N ARG A 87 -11.35 -1.61 -5.51
CA ARG A 87 -11.50 -2.95 -4.95
C ARG A 87 -10.17 -3.68 -5.00
N VAL A 88 -9.77 -4.22 -3.86
CA VAL A 88 -8.64 -5.12 -3.72
C VAL A 88 -9.19 -6.51 -3.41
N ALA A 89 -9.30 -7.34 -4.44
CA ALA A 89 -9.80 -8.70 -4.37
C ALA A 89 -8.62 -9.67 -4.15
N LEU A 90 -8.40 -10.06 -2.89
CA LEU A 90 -7.28 -10.88 -2.49
C LEU A 90 -7.53 -12.37 -2.78
N TYR A 91 -6.47 -13.09 -3.17
CA TYR A 91 -6.53 -14.55 -3.32
C TYR A 91 -6.59 -15.23 -1.96
N PHE A 92 -5.83 -14.72 -0.98
CA PHE A 92 -5.80 -15.25 0.37
C PHE A 92 -6.40 -14.24 1.37
N PRO A 93 -7.47 -14.61 2.08
CA PRO A 93 -8.16 -13.70 3.02
C PRO A 93 -7.26 -13.17 4.13
N GLY A 94 -6.24 -13.95 4.54
CA GLY A 94 -5.30 -13.57 5.60
C GLY A 94 -4.45 -12.34 5.29
N ASP A 95 -4.33 -11.94 4.02
CA ASP A 95 -3.54 -10.76 3.64
C ASP A 95 -4.31 -9.44 3.83
N ALA A 96 -5.63 -9.48 4.09
CA ALA A 96 -6.44 -8.26 4.21
C ALA A 96 -5.94 -7.30 5.30
N GLN A 97 -5.52 -7.81 6.43
CA GLN A 97 -5.01 -7.02 7.56
C GLN A 97 -3.68 -6.29 7.24
N LYS A 98 -2.92 -6.78 6.27
CA LYS A 98 -1.63 -6.20 5.88
C LYS A 98 -1.80 -4.94 5.02
N ILE A 99 -2.94 -4.80 4.33
CA ILE A 99 -3.15 -3.76 3.30
C ILE A 99 -3.04 -2.36 3.90
N GLY A 100 -3.63 -2.10 5.07
CA GLY A 100 -3.56 -0.79 5.72
C GLY A 100 -2.12 -0.29 5.90
N GLY A 101 -1.21 -1.14 6.41
CA GLY A 101 0.20 -0.80 6.57
C GLY A 101 0.93 -0.56 5.25
N ILE A 102 0.53 -1.28 4.18
CA ILE A 102 1.11 -1.13 2.84
C ILE A 102 0.72 0.20 2.20
N LEU A 103 -0.48 0.71 2.50
CA LEU A 103 -0.98 1.97 1.94
C LEU A 103 -0.32 3.21 2.56
N THR A 104 0.03 3.15 3.85
CA THR A 104 0.50 4.30 4.64
C THR A 104 1.66 5.10 4.03
N PRO A 105 2.65 4.52 3.34
CA PRO A 105 3.73 5.30 2.76
C PRO A 105 3.31 6.24 1.61
N GLN A 106 2.18 5.93 0.94
CA GLN A 106 1.72 6.63 -0.27
C GLN A 106 0.45 7.43 -0.05
N PHE A 107 -0.32 7.03 0.96
CA PHE A 107 -1.64 7.55 1.21
C PHE A 107 -1.82 7.89 2.69
N GLU A 108 -2.51 8.99 2.93
CA GLU A 108 -3.09 9.29 4.23
C GLU A 108 -4.34 8.44 4.41
N ILE A 109 -4.39 7.63 5.47
CA ILE A 109 -5.59 6.89 5.83
C ILE A 109 -6.47 7.78 6.71
N VAL A 110 -7.51 8.34 6.11
CA VAL A 110 -8.48 9.22 6.79
C VAL A 110 -9.34 8.41 7.77
N LYS A 111 -9.72 7.19 7.38
CA LYS A 111 -10.58 6.30 8.18
C LYS A 111 -10.46 4.86 7.72
N SER A 112 -10.56 3.94 8.68
CA SER A 112 -10.71 2.51 8.39
C SER A 112 -11.96 1.96 9.07
N LYS A 113 -12.63 1.01 8.42
CA LYS A 113 -13.78 0.27 8.97
C LYS A 113 -13.66 -1.19 8.61
N GLU A 114 -13.88 -2.05 9.58
CA GLU A 114 -14.06 -3.50 9.37
C GLU A 114 -15.53 -3.84 9.24
N PHE A 115 -15.85 -4.78 8.37
CA PHE A 115 -17.19 -5.35 8.19
C PHE A 115 -17.13 -6.88 8.36
N PRO A 116 -18.10 -7.46 9.08
CA PRO A 116 -19.07 -6.79 9.95
C PRO A 116 -18.37 -6.07 11.11
N ALA A 117 -18.97 -4.99 11.63
CA ALA A 117 -18.40 -4.26 12.75
C ALA A 117 -18.31 -5.19 13.99
N ARG A 118 -17.14 -5.21 14.63
CA ARG A 118 -16.96 -5.95 15.90
C ARG A 118 -17.91 -5.38 16.95
N VAL A 119 -18.56 -6.25 17.71
CA VAL A 119 -19.39 -5.88 18.85
C VAL A 119 -18.53 -6.00 20.11
N ASP A 120 -18.15 -4.87 20.70
CA ASP A 120 -17.23 -4.79 21.85
C ASP A 120 -17.78 -5.44 23.16
N GLU A 121 -19.03 -5.91 23.16
CA GLU A 121 -19.71 -6.39 24.37
C GLU A 121 -19.70 -7.92 24.61
N PHE A 122 -18.97 -8.71 23.80
CA PHE A 122 -19.02 -10.18 23.94
C PHE A 122 -17.65 -10.83 24.21
N ASP A 123 -16.76 -10.17 24.94
CA ASP A 123 -15.44 -10.70 25.30
C ASP A 123 -15.45 -11.87 26.33
N ALA A 124 -16.59 -12.35 26.76
CA ALA A 124 -16.64 -13.31 27.86
C ALA A 124 -16.76 -14.79 27.45
N TYR A 125 -16.95 -15.16 26.18
CA TYR A 125 -17.28 -16.56 25.82
C TYR A 125 -16.54 -17.20 24.66
N HIS A 126 -15.54 -16.58 24.03
CA HIS A 126 -14.86 -17.19 22.88
C HIS A 126 -13.34 -17.26 22.98
N ASP A 127 -12.88 -18.26 23.76
CA ASP A 127 -11.47 -18.73 23.77
C ASP A 127 -11.11 -19.56 22.52
N GLN A 128 -11.85 -19.42 21.41
CA GLN A 128 -11.61 -20.15 20.14
C GLN A 128 -11.54 -19.30 18.88
N GLY A 129 -11.23 -18.03 18.99
CA GLY A 129 -10.88 -17.20 17.81
C GLY A 129 -12.05 -16.78 16.90
N PHE A 130 -13.31 -16.96 17.34
CA PHE A 130 -14.47 -16.40 16.66
C PHE A 130 -14.91 -15.11 17.36
N THR A 131 -14.66 -13.96 16.74
CA THR A 131 -15.23 -12.68 17.18
C THR A 131 -16.72 -12.63 16.86
N ALA A 132 -17.55 -12.22 17.82
CA ALA A 132 -18.96 -11.96 17.58
C ALA A 132 -19.12 -10.70 16.71
N TYR A 133 -19.82 -10.82 15.61
CA TYR A 133 -20.08 -9.71 14.69
C TYR A 133 -21.56 -9.33 14.71
N LYS A 134 -21.85 -8.03 14.47
CA LYS A 134 -23.21 -7.56 14.31
C LYS A 134 -23.78 -8.10 12.99
N ARG A 135 -24.72 -9.06 13.07
CA ARG A 135 -25.35 -9.64 11.89
C ARG A 135 -26.13 -8.58 11.10
N ARG A 136 -25.97 -8.57 9.81
CA ARG A 136 -26.79 -7.76 8.90
C ARG A 136 -28.12 -8.48 8.74
N VAL A 137 -29.24 -7.82 9.06
CA VAL A 137 -30.59 -8.38 8.92
C VAL A 137 -31.15 -7.94 7.57
N TYR A 138 -31.73 -8.84 6.81
CA TYR A 138 -32.49 -8.50 5.62
C TYR A 138 -33.90 -8.01 6.04
N PRO A 139 -34.49 -7.03 5.33
CA PRO A 139 -35.85 -6.58 5.62
C PRO A 139 -36.82 -7.75 5.52
N GLY A 140 -37.43 -8.13 6.66
CA GLY A 140 -38.39 -9.25 6.74
C GLY A 140 -37.78 -10.66 6.78
N TYR A 141 -36.46 -10.78 6.99
CA TYR A 141 -35.78 -12.06 7.17
C TYR A 141 -34.79 -11.97 8.34
N ASP A 142 -35.21 -12.43 9.51
CA ASP A 142 -34.45 -12.33 10.78
C ASP A 142 -33.63 -13.60 11.08
N GLU A 143 -33.71 -14.64 10.24
CA GLU A 143 -33.13 -15.97 10.50
C GLU A 143 -31.75 -16.17 9.81
N ARG A 144 -31.03 -15.11 9.56
CA ARG A 144 -29.72 -15.20 8.89
C ARG A 144 -28.75 -16.06 9.71
N ARG A 145 -28.17 -17.11 9.06
CA ARG A 145 -27.25 -18.07 9.68
C ARG A 145 -25.80 -17.65 9.66
N PHE A 146 -25.41 -16.82 8.70
CA PHE A 146 -24.04 -16.42 8.46
C PHE A 146 -23.85 -14.90 8.55
N ASP A 147 -22.63 -14.46 8.83
CA ASP A 147 -22.33 -13.05 9.13
C ASP A 147 -22.39 -12.09 7.92
N GLY A 148 -22.42 -12.63 6.70
CA GLY A 148 -22.51 -11.83 5.48
C GLY A 148 -21.18 -11.27 5.02
N TYR A 149 -21.20 -10.02 4.58
CA TYR A 149 -20.06 -9.35 4.00
C TYR A 149 -18.93 -9.11 4.99
N CYS A 150 -17.73 -9.66 4.68
CA CYS A 150 -16.50 -9.46 5.45
C CYS A 150 -15.47 -8.70 4.61
N ALA A 151 -15.12 -7.50 5.04
CA ALA A 151 -14.17 -6.65 4.33
C ALA A 151 -13.55 -5.60 5.25
N ILE A 152 -12.46 -5.00 4.81
CA ILE A 152 -11.88 -3.80 5.41
C ILE A 152 -12.02 -2.66 4.40
N HIS A 153 -12.63 -1.55 4.81
CA HIS A 153 -12.75 -0.36 3.99
C HIS A 153 -11.79 0.71 4.51
N HIS A 154 -10.85 1.13 3.68
CA HIS A 154 -9.99 2.26 3.95
C HIS A 154 -10.44 3.47 3.12
N HIS A 155 -10.64 4.61 3.78
CA HIS A 155 -10.83 5.89 3.11
C HIS A 155 -9.49 6.59 3.09
N ILE A 156 -8.97 6.86 1.92
CA ILE A 156 -7.62 7.37 1.73
C ILE A 156 -7.62 8.68 0.95
N ARG A 157 -6.52 9.42 1.05
CA ARG A 157 -6.10 10.50 0.15
C ARG A 157 -4.67 10.25 -0.26
N PHE A 158 -4.24 10.82 -1.39
CA PHE A 158 -2.81 10.85 -1.68
C PHE A 158 -2.09 11.60 -0.58
N ALA A 159 -0.99 11.04 -0.09
CA ALA A 159 -0.12 11.73 0.83
C ALA A 159 0.50 12.95 0.10
N HIS A 160 0.56 14.08 0.79
CA HIS A 160 1.20 15.30 0.33
C HIS A 160 2.15 15.78 1.42
N GLU A 161 3.08 16.62 1.03
CA GLU A 161 4.07 17.13 1.97
C GLU A 161 3.49 18.22 2.87
N GLU A 162 4.04 18.38 4.07
CA GLU A 162 3.63 19.45 4.98
C GLU A 162 3.74 20.83 4.31
N GLY A 163 2.63 21.53 4.21
CA GLY A 163 2.54 22.86 3.57
C GLY A 163 2.02 22.85 2.12
N GLU A 164 1.86 21.70 1.48
CA GLU A 164 1.17 21.59 0.18
C GLU A 164 -0.31 21.24 0.40
N THR A 165 -1.20 22.09 -0.08
CA THR A 165 -2.63 21.78 -0.20
C THR A 165 -2.94 21.55 -1.69
N PRO A 166 -2.99 20.31 -2.15
CA PRO A 166 -3.33 20.04 -3.54
C PRO A 166 -4.75 20.53 -3.83
N GLU A 167 -4.93 21.22 -4.94
CA GLU A 167 -6.21 21.80 -5.38
C GLU A 167 -7.29 20.71 -5.53
N PHE A 168 -6.90 19.48 -5.86
CA PHE A 168 -7.79 18.34 -6.01
C PHE A 168 -7.22 17.09 -5.35
N ASN A 169 -7.71 16.74 -4.16
CA ASN A 169 -7.33 15.52 -3.45
C ASN A 169 -8.53 14.92 -2.68
N PRO A 170 -9.57 14.48 -3.41
CA PRO A 170 -10.77 13.93 -2.80
C PRO A 170 -10.49 12.55 -2.18
N VAL A 171 -11.38 12.12 -1.29
CA VAL A 171 -11.32 10.82 -0.63
C VAL A 171 -11.62 9.70 -1.62
N ILE A 172 -10.84 8.62 -1.55
CA ILE A 172 -11.03 7.37 -2.29
C ILE A 172 -11.35 6.27 -1.28
N GLU A 173 -12.40 5.48 -1.53
CA GLU A 173 -12.72 4.29 -0.74
C GLU A 173 -11.99 3.08 -1.32
N ILE A 174 -11.15 2.41 -0.53
CA ILE A 174 -10.56 1.12 -0.88
C ILE A 174 -11.30 0.01 -0.13
N GLN A 175 -11.91 -0.90 -0.87
CA GLN A 175 -12.61 -2.07 -0.34
C GLN A 175 -11.72 -3.29 -0.45
N VAL A 176 -11.24 -3.82 0.67
CA VAL A 176 -10.34 -4.97 0.74
C VAL A 176 -11.12 -6.18 1.23
N ALA A 177 -11.21 -7.19 0.40
CA ALA A 177 -11.80 -8.48 0.75
C ALA A 177 -11.20 -9.59 -0.13
N SER A 178 -11.55 -10.84 0.14
CA SER A 178 -11.20 -11.93 -0.78
C SER A 178 -11.96 -11.83 -2.09
N LEU A 179 -11.46 -12.51 -3.11
CA LEU A 179 -12.15 -12.63 -4.41
C LEU A 179 -13.53 -13.26 -4.26
N LEU A 180 -13.69 -14.29 -3.41
CA LEU A 180 -14.97 -14.95 -3.15
C LEU A 180 -15.96 -14.00 -2.47
N MET A 181 -15.49 -13.25 -1.48
CA MET A 181 -16.31 -12.31 -0.73
C MET A 181 -16.78 -11.14 -1.62
N HIS A 182 -15.90 -10.61 -2.50
CA HIS A 182 -16.31 -9.59 -3.45
C HIS A 182 -17.35 -10.09 -4.44
N ALA A 183 -17.19 -11.32 -4.98
CA ALA A 183 -18.16 -11.91 -5.90
C ALA A 183 -19.53 -12.07 -5.22
N TRP A 184 -19.56 -12.61 -4.00
CA TRP A 184 -20.82 -12.76 -3.25
C TRP A 184 -21.47 -11.41 -2.92
N SER A 185 -20.69 -10.44 -2.51
CA SER A 185 -21.17 -9.09 -2.18
C SER A 185 -21.84 -8.39 -3.37
N GLU A 186 -21.34 -8.58 -4.59
CA GLU A 186 -22.00 -8.05 -5.79
C GLU A 186 -23.36 -8.71 -6.04
N VAL A 187 -23.44 -10.05 -5.88
CA VAL A 187 -24.70 -10.79 -6.03
C VAL A 187 -25.71 -10.35 -4.97
N GLU A 188 -25.30 -10.32 -3.69
CA GLU A 188 -26.18 -9.88 -2.60
C GLU A 188 -26.68 -8.44 -2.82
N HIS A 189 -25.74 -7.53 -3.19
CA HIS A 189 -26.07 -6.14 -3.39
C HIS A 189 -27.04 -5.92 -4.57
N ASP A 190 -26.83 -6.64 -5.67
CA ASP A 190 -27.67 -6.48 -6.86
C ASP A 190 -29.06 -7.10 -6.70
N LEU A 191 -29.17 -8.22 -5.99
CA LEU A 191 -30.43 -8.90 -5.77
C LEU A 191 -31.20 -8.35 -4.55
N ALA A 192 -30.54 -8.17 -3.42
CA ALA A 192 -31.21 -7.77 -2.18
C ALA A 192 -31.48 -6.27 -2.05
N TYR A 193 -30.62 -5.40 -2.62
CA TYR A 193 -30.70 -3.95 -2.40
C TYR A 193 -31.14 -3.14 -3.62
N LYS A 194 -30.88 -3.58 -4.86
CA LYS A 194 -31.19 -2.78 -6.07
C LYS A 194 -32.60 -2.94 -6.62
N ASN A 195 -33.39 -3.84 -6.07
CA ASN A 195 -34.81 -4.06 -6.37
C ASN A 195 -35.21 -4.07 -7.86
N LYS A 196 -34.25 -4.35 -8.78
CA LYS A 196 -34.49 -4.35 -10.22
C LYS A 196 -35.46 -5.44 -10.68
N MET A 197 -35.58 -6.50 -9.87
CA MET A 197 -36.41 -7.69 -10.17
C MET A 197 -37.65 -7.80 -9.26
N GLY A 198 -37.97 -6.75 -8.48
CA GLY A 198 -39.08 -6.76 -7.51
C GLY A 198 -38.64 -7.07 -6.07
N LYS A 199 -39.60 -7.28 -5.18
CA LYS A 199 -39.29 -7.66 -3.79
C LYS A 199 -38.74 -9.08 -3.74
N VAL A 200 -37.57 -9.22 -3.11
CA VAL A 200 -36.92 -10.52 -2.86
C VAL A 200 -37.84 -11.37 -1.95
N SER A 201 -38.10 -12.59 -2.34
CA SER A 201 -38.88 -13.56 -1.57
C SER A 201 -38.05 -14.11 -0.37
N ARG A 202 -38.74 -14.77 0.56
CA ARG A 202 -38.08 -15.42 1.67
C ARG A 202 -37.15 -16.55 1.18
N GLU A 203 -37.58 -17.31 0.23
CA GLU A 203 -36.82 -18.41 -0.37
C GLU A 203 -35.54 -17.89 -1.04
N GLU A 204 -35.60 -16.74 -1.73
CA GLU A 204 -34.39 -16.12 -2.32
C GLU A 204 -33.41 -15.67 -1.25
N TYR A 205 -33.87 -15.12 -0.11
CA TYR A 205 -32.99 -14.80 1.03
C TYR A 205 -32.38 -16.06 1.66
N GLU A 206 -33.12 -17.17 1.77
CA GLU A 206 -32.59 -18.45 2.24
C GLU A 206 -31.46 -18.97 1.33
N VAL A 207 -31.62 -18.88 0.02
CA VAL A 207 -30.58 -19.25 -0.97
C VAL A 207 -29.38 -18.31 -0.89
N LEU A 208 -29.59 -17.00 -0.73
CA LEU A 208 -28.48 -16.05 -0.54
C LEU A 208 -27.68 -16.36 0.73
N ASP A 209 -28.34 -16.75 1.81
CA ASP A 209 -27.67 -17.14 3.05
C ASP A 209 -26.91 -18.47 2.89
N GLU A 210 -27.45 -19.44 2.14
CA GLU A 210 -26.74 -20.68 1.78
C GLU A 210 -25.47 -20.42 0.95
N ILE A 211 -25.55 -19.53 -0.05
CA ILE A 211 -24.39 -19.12 -0.86
C ILE A 211 -23.34 -18.47 0.03
N ASN A 212 -23.76 -17.63 1.00
CA ASN A 212 -22.83 -17.03 1.96
C ASN A 212 -22.09 -18.11 2.78
N GLY A 213 -22.78 -19.15 3.22
CA GLY A 213 -22.17 -20.30 3.89
C GLY A 213 -21.11 -20.99 3.05
N LEU A 214 -21.35 -21.17 1.74
CA LEU A 214 -20.37 -21.73 0.80
C LEU A 214 -19.17 -20.81 0.63
N VAL A 215 -19.37 -19.48 0.57
CA VAL A 215 -18.29 -18.50 0.50
C VAL A 215 -17.42 -18.58 1.75
N LEU A 216 -18.02 -18.62 2.94
CA LEU A 216 -17.27 -18.75 4.20
C LEU A 216 -16.48 -20.08 4.27
N ALA A 217 -17.05 -21.19 3.80
CA ALA A 217 -16.32 -22.44 3.68
C ALA A 217 -15.12 -22.32 2.71
N GLY A 218 -15.30 -21.60 1.58
CA GLY A 218 -14.25 -21.28 0.65
C GLY A 218 -13.15 -20.42 1.26
N GLU A 219 -13.50 -19.42 2.07
CA GLU A 219 -12.54 -18.58 2.82
C GLU A 219 -11.65 -19.43 3.74
N ILE A 220 -12.25 -20.37 4.48
CA ILE A 220 -11.51 -21.29 5.35
C ILE A 220 -10.57 -22.18 4.51
N ALA A 221 -11.05 -22.69 3.37
CA ALA A 221 -10.25 -23.52 2.49
C ALA A 221 -9.06 -22.74 1.89
N LEU A 222 -9.26 -21.48 1.48
CA LEU A 222 -8.20 -20.62 0.97
C LEU A 222 -7.15 -20.30 2.04
N ARG A 223 -7.55 -20.02 3.30
CA ARG A 223 -6.60 -19.85 4.40
C ARG A 223 -5.76 -21.10 4.64
N ARG A 224 -6.43 -22.28 4.62
CA ARG A 224 -5.71 -23.56 4.76
C ARG A 224 -4.75 -23.81 3.60
N LEU A 225 -5.16 -23.46 2.38
CA LEU A 225 -4.31 -23.59 1.19
C LEU A 225 -3.08 -22.70 1.29
N ASP A 226 -3.23 -21.45 1.74
CA ASP A 226 -2.10 -20.54 1.99
C ASP A 226 -1.12 -21.14 3.01
N GLN A 227 -1.63 -21.63 4.15
CA GLN A 227 -0.81 -22.28 5.17
C GLN A 227 -0.04 -23.49 4.64
N LEU A 228 -0.72 -24.38 3.89
CA LEU A 228 -0.07 -25.55 3.27
C LEU A 228 0.97 -25.14 2.23
N SER A 229 0.71 -24.09 1.45
CA SER A 229 1.64 -23.57 0.46
C SER A 229 2.88 -23.00 1.14
N ARG A 230 2.72 -22.25 2.23
CA ARG A 230 3.85 -21.73 3.04
C ARG A 230 4.67 -22.86 3.61
N GLN A 231 4.05 -23.86 4.25
CA GLN A 231 4.74 -25.04 4.79
C GLN A 231 5.51 -25.81 3.70
N ARG A 232 4.91 -26.00 2.52
CA ARG A 232 5.60 -26.63 1.39
C ARG A 232 6.82 -25.82 0.95
N ILE A 233 6.68 -24.52 0.79
CA ILE A 233 7.80 -23.61 0.44
C ILE A 233 8.92 -23.72 1.47
N GLU A 234 8.58 -23.84 2.74
CA GLU A 234 9.56 -23.98 3.82
C GLU A 234 10.36 -25.30 3.77
N GLN A 235 9.70 -26.39 3.39
CA GLN A 235 10.28 -27.74 3.38
C GLN A 235 11.04 -28.06 2.09
N GLU A 236 10.64 -27.49 0.97
CA GLU A 236 11.27 -27.77 -0.31
C GLU A 236 12.59 -27.01 -0.50
N ASN A 237 13.63 -27.75 -0.92
CA ASN A 237 14.94 -27.20 -1.28
C ASN A 237 14.97 -26.68 -2.73
N SER A 238 13.79 -26.30 -3.26
CA SER A 238 13.60 -25.83 -4.64
C SER A 238 14.17 -24.43 -4.85
N PRO A 239 14.61 -24.09 -6.08
CA PRO A 239 14.97 -22.71 -6.42
C PRO A 239 13.82 -21.73 -6.17
N ILE A 240 14.17 -20.49 -5.86
CA ILE A 240 13.19 -19.41 -5.66
C ILE A 240 12.66 -18.97 -7.02
N ALA A 241 11.53 -19.55 -7.45
CA ALA A 241 10.98 -19.37 -8.79
C ALA A 241 10.11 -18.11 -8.95
N SER A 242 9.81 -17.39 -7.88
CA SER A 242 9.01 -16.16 -7.91
C SER A 242 9.28 -15.27 -6.70
N HIS A 243 8.93 -13.99 -6.83
CA HIS A 243 9.02 -13.06 -5.69
C HIS A 243 8.07 -13.44 -4.53
N TYR A 244 6.98 -14.15 -4.78
CA TYR A 244 6.10 -14.69 -3.73
C TYR A 244 6.79 -15.77 -2.89
N ILE A 245 7.57 -16.65 -3.54
CA ILE A 245 8.38 -17.64 -2.84
C ILE A 245 9.51 -16.97 -2.05
N LEU A 246 10.16 -15.96 -2.65
CA LEU A 246 11.19 -15.19 -1.97
C LEU A 246 10.62 -14.49 -0.73
N GLN A 247 9.44 -13.89 -0.85
CA GLN A 247 8.77 -13.26 0.28
C GLN A 247 8.52 -14.25 1.42
N THR A 248 7.88 -15.39 1.13
CA THR A 248 7.61 -16.43 2.14
C THR A 248 8.90 -16.88 2.83
N TYR A 249 9.99 -16.98 2.06
CA TYR A 249 11.30 -17.36 2.57
C TYR A 249 11.91 -16.29 3.50
N LEU A 250 11.79 -15.02 3.13
CA LEU A 250 12.27 -13.89 3.95
C LEU A 250 11.39 -13.66 5.18
N ASP A 251 10.07 -13.84 5.08
CA ASP A 251 9.14 -13.79 6.23
C ASP A 251 9.56 -14.80 7.29
N LYS A 252 9.79 -16.05 6.86
CA LYS A 252 10.27 -17.11 7.77
C LYS A 252 11.60 -16.75 8.40
N TRP A 253 12.56 -16.26 7.63
CA TRP A 253 13.85 -15.84 8.16
C TRP A 253 13.70 -14.77 9.24
N GLN A 254 12.81 -13.80 9.05
CA GLN A 254 12.50 -12.79 10.07
C GLN A 254 11.87 -13.41 11.32
N ASP A 255 10.93 -14.35 11.17
CA ASP A 255 10.31 -15.05 12.28
C ASP A 255 11.36 -15.82 13.11
N ASP A 256 12.24 -16.56 12.44
CA ASP A 256 13.32 -17.34 13.07
C ASP A 256 14.35 -16.45 13.80
N HIS A 257 14.46 -15.15 13.42
CA HIS A 257 15.39 -14.19 14.03
C HIS A 257 14.70 -13.18 14.96
N GLY A 258 13.44 -13.40 15.38
CA GLY A 258 12.72 -12.54 16.30
C GLY A 258 12.34 -11.17 15.72
N GLN A 259 12.27 -11.08 14.40
CA GLN A 259 11.89 -9.86 13.65
C GLN A 259 10.54 -10.05 12.93
N GLY A 260 9.79 -11.09 13.26
CA GLY A 260 8.52 -11.41 12.62
C GLY A 260 7.52 -10.27 12.63
N GLY A 261 6.76 -10.15 11.55
CA GLY A 261 5.75 -9.11 11.37
C GLY A 261 6.28 -7.73 10.94
N ARG A 262 7.61 -7.56 10.77
CA ARG A 262 8.18 -6.33 10.21
C ARG A 262 8.00 -6.28 8.70
N ASP A 263 7.93 -5.07 8.16
CA ASP A 263 7.89 -4.86 6.72
C ASP A 263 9.15 -5.45 6.05
N LEU A 264 8.94 -6.30 5.05
CA LEU A 264 10.03 -6.89 4.26
C LEU A 264 10.67 -5.92 3.27
N GLY A 265 9.97 -4.87 2.86
CA GLY A 265 10.43 -3.97 1.81
C GLY A 265 10.03 -4.41 0.39
N ASN A 266 10.78 -3.97 -0.62
CA ASN A 266 10.46 -4.26 -2.02
C ASN A 266 11.02 -5.60 -2.49
N VAL A 267 10.30 -6.68 -2.18
CA VAL A 267 10.69 -8.07 -2.52
C VAL A 267 10.69 -8.30 -4.03
N GLU A 268 9.80 -7.66 -4.80
CA GLU A 268 9.76 -7.78 -6.27
C GLU A 268 11.07 -7.26 -6.90
N THR A 269 11.53 -6.10 -6.44
CA THR A 269 12.80 -5.52 -6.91
C THR A 269 13.99 -6.41 -6.52
N LEU A 270 14.03 -6.91 -5.29
CA LEU A 270 15.07 -7.83 -4.84
C LEU A 270 15.09 -9.12 -5.69
N TYR A 271 13.92 -9.71 -5.95
CA TYR A 271 13.80 -10.90 -6.79
C TYR A 271 14.35 -10.66 -8.20
N LYS A 272 14.00 -9.54 -8.83
CA LYS A 272 14.53 -9.17 -10.16
C LYS A 272 16.06 -9.03 -10.15
N LEU A 273 16.63 -8.44 -9.11
CA LEU A 273 18.08 -8.31 -8.95
C LEU A 273 18.76 -9.69 -8.80
N TYR A 274 18.18 -10.58 -8.00
CA TYR A 274 18.66 -11.95 -7.85
C TYR A 274 18.55 -12.73 -9.16
N GLN A 275 17.44 -12.60 -9.90
CA GLN A 275 17.24 -13.22 -11.20
C GLN A 275 18.30 -12.77 -12.21
N MET A 276 18.62 -11.47 -12.27
CA MET A 276 19.63 -10.94 -13.17
C MET A 276 21.06 -11.41 -12.84
N LYS A 277 21.32 -11.81 -11.60
CA LYS A 277 22.60 -12.37 -11.14
C LYS A 277 22.64 -13.89 -11.07
N ASP A 278 21.57 -14.56 -11.47
CA ASP A 278 21.42 -16.02 -11.32
C ASP A 278 21.59 -16.50 -9.87
N MET A 279 21.05 -15.74 -8.92
CA MET A 279 21.19 -15.94 -7.47
C MET A 279 19.86 -16.42 -6.86
N LEU A 280 19.16 -17.35 -7.49
CA LEU A 280 17.84 -17.81 -7.07
C LEU A 280 17.87 -19.13 -6.27
N SER A 281 19.04 -19.65 -5.93
CA SER A 281 19.15 -20.78 -5.00
C SER A 281 19.01 -20.29 -3.55
N ARG A 282 18.38 -21.10 -2.70
CA ARG A 282 18.25 -20.78 -1.27
C ARG A 282 19.60 -20.57 -0.60
N ALA A 283 20.58 -21.43 -0.90
CA ALA A 283 21.92 -21.31 -0.36
C ALA A 283 22.59 -19.97 -0.67
N GLN A 284 22.32 -19.39 -1.86
CA GLN A 284 22.83 -18.07 -2.22
C GLN A 284 22.13 -16.97 -1.43
N VAL A 285 20.80 -17.04 -1.27
CA VAL A 285 20.04 -16.09 -0.44
C VAL A 285 20.48 -16.18 1.02
N ASP A 286 20.67 -17.39 1.56
CA ASP A 286 21.19 -17.58 2.92
C ASP A 286 22.58 -16.96 3.10
N ALA A 287 23.44 -17.09 2.10
CA ALA A 287 24.75 -16.46 2.13
C ALA A 287 24.68 -14.92 2.19
N GLU A 288 23.72 -14.30 1.50
CA GLU A 288 23.50 -12.87 1.59
C GLU A 288 22.89 -12.46 2.96
N LEU A 289 21.92 -13.23 3.46
CA LEU A 289 21.32 -13.01 4.78
C LEU A 289 22.37 -13.17 5.90
N ALA A 290 23.25 -14.16 5.81
CA ALA A 290 24.34 -14.36 6.76
C ALA A 290 25.33 -13.19 6.79
N LYS A 291 25.50 -12.45 5.68
CA LYS A 291 26.32 -11.23 5.67
C LYS A 291 25.69 -10.11 6.50
N LEU A 292 24.34 -9.97 6.47
CA LEU A 292 23.62 -9.01 7.30
C LEU A 292 23.78 -9.33 8.79
N THR A 293 23.59 -10.59 9.16
CA THR A 293 23.68 -11.04 10.56
C THR A 293 25.08 -10.80 11.14
N ARG A 294 26.14 -11.11 10.38
CA ARG A 294 27.53 -10.89 10.81
C ARG A 294 27.90 -9.42 11.02
N ARG A 295 27.18 -8.51 10.36
CA ARG A 295 27.41 -7.06 10.47
C ARG A 295 26.72 -6.43 11.67
N GLY A 296 25.96 -7.21 12.45
CA GLY A 296 25.17 -6.69 13.59
C GLY A 296 24.04 -5.77 13.15
N ASP A 297 23.57 -5.94 11.91
CA ASP A 297 22.65 -5.02 11.26
C ASP A 297 21.20 -5.35 11.65
N GLY A 298 20.84 -5.01 12.89
CA GLY A 298 19.49 -5.05 13.44
C GLY A 298 18.62 -3.84 13.05
N GLY A 299 19.00 -3.13 11.99
CA GLY A 299 18.41 -1.85 11.59
C GLY A 299 16.90 -1.83 11.43
N GLU A 300 16.31 -0.65 11.56
CA GLU A 300 14.87 -0.39 11.34
C GLU A 300 14.46 -0.52 9.86
N GLU A 301 15.42 -0.57 8.94
CA GLU A 301 15.17 -0.67 7.50
C GLU A 301 14.61 -2.06 7.13
N PRO A 302 13.67 -2.14 6.16
CA PRO A 302 13.10 -3.39 5.67
C PRO A 302 14.16 -4.37 5.15
N LEU A 303 13.96 -5.66 5.36
CA LEU A 303 14.95 -6.70 5.07
C LEU A 303 15.36 -6.76 3.59
N ALA A 304 14.41 -6.70 2.67
CA ALA A 304 14.70 -6.71 1.24
C ALA A 304 15.50 -5.48 0.81
N ASP A 305 15.24 -4.32 1.42
CA ASP A 305 15.93 -3.07 1.12
C ASP A 305 17.39 -3.14 1.56
N ARG A 306 17.66 -3.71 2.73
CA ARG A 306 19.03 -3.98 3.22
C ARG A 306 19.77 -4.95 2.30
N LEU A 307 19.09 -5.97 1.77
CA LEU A 307 19.66 -6.89 0.81
C LEU A 307 19.94 -6.22 -0.54
N ILE A 308 19.05 -5.34 -1.02
CA ILE A 308 19.24 -4.54 -2.24
C ILE A 308 20.47 -3.63 -2.11
N ASP A 309 20.67 -3.00 -0.96
CA ASP A 309 21.81 -2.11 -0.70
C ASP A 309 23.17 -2.85 -0.70
N GLN A 310 23.18 -4.17 -0.52
CA GLN A 310 24.41 -4.98 -0.63
C GLN A 310 24.90 -5.19 -2.07
N PHE A 311 24.04 -4.90 -3.06
CA PHE A 311 24.44 -5.04 -4.47
C PHE A 311 25.51 -4.00 -4.85
N GLU A 312 26.70 -4.44 -5.20
CA GLU A 312 27.81 -3.58 -5.60
C GLU A 312 27.57 -2.90 -6.95
N ASN A 313 26.77 -3.53 -7.85
CA ASN A 313 26.50 -3.00 -9.18
C ASN A 313 25.37 -1.98 -9.16
N LYS A 314 25.69 -0.74 -8.78
CA LYS A 314 24.76 0.39 -8.69
C LYS A 314 24.03 0.71 -10.01
N THR A 315 24.60 0.38 -11.17
CA THR A 315 23.96 0.59 -12.47
C THR A 315 22.81 -0.38 -12.70
N MET A 316 22.99 -1.64 -12.32
CA MET A 316 21.97 -2.67 -12.40
C MET A 316 20.80 -2.38 -11.44
N VAL A 317 21.11 -2.02 -10.21
CA VAL A 317 20.10 -1.58 -9.22
C VAL A 317 19.30 -0.39 -9.77
N LYS A 318 19.97 0.63 -10.30
CA LYS A 318 19.31 1.81 -10.91
C LYS A 318 18.33 1.43 -12.02
N LYS A 319 18.68 0.49 -12.90
CA LYS A 319 17.82 0.07 -14.01
C LYS A 319 16.56 -0.63 -13.47
N VAL A 320 16.70 -1.62 -12.59
CA VAL A 320 15.56 -2.37 -12.03
C VAL A 320 14.64 -1.47 -11.23
N VAL A 321 15.21 -0.54 -10.46
CA VAL A 321 14.45 0.43 -9.67
C VAL A 321 13.72 1.43 -10.56
N ALA A 322 14.37 1.96 -11.60
CA ALA A 322 13.72 2.86 -12.55
C ALA A 322 12.52 2.19 -13.22
N ASP A 323 12.66 0.93 -13.63
CA ASP A 323 11.55 0.14 -14.21
C ASP A 323 10.41 -0.05 -13.19
N ALA A 324 10.72 -0.29 -11.92
CA ALA A 324 9.71 -0.44 -10.86
C ALA A 324 8.98 0.88 -10.57
N VAL A 325 9.70 2.00 -10.49
CA VAL A 325 9.13 3.35 -10.27
C VAL A 325 8.25 3.78 -11.44
N ASN A 326 8.70 3.54 -12.69
CA ASN A 326 7.91 3.87 -13.88
C ASN A 326 6.60 3.08 -13.93
N LYS A 327 6.64 1.81 -13.54
CA LYS A 327 5.45 0.96 -13.44
C LYS A 327 4.44 1.45 -12.40
N LEU A 328 4.92 1.95 -11.25
CA LEU A 328 4.08 2.53 -10.20
C LEU A 328 3.42 3.84 -10.63
N ASN A 329 4.14 4.67 -11.39
CA ASN A 329 3.64 5.96 -11.81
C ASN A 329 2.70 5.91 -13.02
N GLY A 330 2.52 4.74 -13.65
CA GLY A 330 1.74 4.60 -14.89
C GLY A 330 2.30 5.44 -16.06
N LEU A 331 3.59 5.82 -16.00
CA LEU A 331 4.24 6.70 -16.95
C LEU A 331 4.93 5.90 -18.05
N ASP A 332 4.76 6.39 -19.29
CA ASP A 332 5.52 5.90 -20.44
C ASP A 332 7.04 6.05 -20.17
N PRO A 333 7.87 5.04 -20.46
CA PRO A 333 9.32 5.03 -20.18
C PRO A 333 10.12 6.20 -20.76
N GLU A 334 9.57 6.96 -21.70
CA GLU A 334 10.26 8.05 -22.40
C GLU A 334 10.04 9.45 -21.80
N THR A 335 9.28 9.61 -20.73
CA THR A 335 8.94 10.93 -20.20
C THR A 335 9.95 11.51 -19.20
N HIS A 336 9.86 12.82 -19.00
CA HIS A 336 10.71 13.75 -18.21
C HIS A 336 11.16 13.22 -16.82
N HIS A 337 10.44 12.27 -16.24
CA HIS A 337 10.69 11.70 -14.92
C HIS A 337 11.99 10.88 -14.81
N GLN A 338 12.37 10.12 -15.85
CA GLN A 338 13.66 9.40 -15.89
C GLN A 338 14.86 10.35 -15.77
N THR A 339 14.74 11.55 -16.36
CA THR A 339 15.78 12.57 -16.28
C THR A 339 15.93 13.12 -14.87
N GLN A 340 14.83 13.31 -14.13
CA GLN A 340 14.85 13.81 -12.76
C GLN A 340 15.39 12.75 -11.77
N LEU A 341 14.94 11.50 -11.87
CA LEU A 341 15.49 10.41 -11.08
C LEU A 341 16.99 10.21 -11.34
N GLY A 342 17.42 10.30 -12.62
CA GLY A 342 18.83 10.21 -13.00
C GLY A 342 19.67 11.34 -12.38
N LYS A 343 19.15 12.58 -12.38
CA LYS A 343 19.80 13.74 -11.74
C LYS A 343 19.89 13.55 -10.22
N PHE A 344 18.78 13.17 -9.58
CA PHE A 344 18.73 12.87 -8.15
C PHE A 344 19.75 11.81 -7.75
N MET A 345 19.78 10.67 -8.42
CA MET A 345 20.73 9.59 -8.11
C MET A 345 22.19 9.98 -8.38
N SER A 346 22.45 10.80 -9.38
CA SER A 346 23.79 11.34 -9.64
C SER A 346 24.25 12.24 -8.49
N LYS A 347 23.34 13.11 -7.99
CA LYS A 347 23.61 14.01 -6.87
C LYS A 347 23.79 13.26 -5.56
N TRP A 348 22.94 12.26 -5.30
CA TRP A 348 23.09 11.35 -4.16
C TRP A 348 24.48 10.70 -4.13
N ASN A 349 24.97 10.19 -5.26
CA ASN A 349 26.30 9.60 -5.32
C ASN A 349 27.41 10.61 -5.00
N LYS A 350 27.25 11.90 -5.36
CA LYS A 350 28.20 12.96 -4.98
C LYS A 350 28.16 13.19 -3.48
N LEU A 351 26.95 13.30 -2.90
CA LEU A 351 26.75 13.47 -1.47
C LEU A 351 27.39 12.33 -0.68
N GLU A 352 27.15 11.10 -1.07
CA GLU A 352 27.69 9.93 -0.38
C GLU A 352 29.22 9.87 -0.40
N LYS A 353 29.84 10.28 -1.51
CA LYS A 353 31.30 10.41 -1.61
C LYS A 353 31.83 11.53 -0.70
N ALA A 354 31.15 12.66 -0.61
CA ALA A 354 31.53 13.77 0.28
C ALA A 354 31.44 13.34 1.75
N ILE A 355 30.36 12.66 2.15
CA ILE A 355 30.23 12.10 3.52
C ILE A 355 31.34 11.09 3.82
N GLN A 356 31.65 10.19 2.89
CA GLN A 356 32.77 9.25 3.05
C GLN A 356 34.11 9.96 3.19
N ALA A 357 34.31 11.07 2.46
CA ALA A 357 35.52 11.88 2.58
C ALA A 357 35.56 12.56 3.95
N ALA A 358 34.47 13.17 4.42
CA ALA A 358 34.35 13.76 5.75
C ALA A 358 34.63 12.75 6.88
N LEU A 359 34.12 11.52 6.76
CA LEU A 359 34.42 10.44 7.73
C LEU A 359 35.90 10.08 7.73
N ARG A 360 36.55 10.05 6.55
CA ARG A 360 38.00 9.77 6.45
C ARG A 360 38.86 10.86 7.10
N THR A 361 38.47 12.15 7.00
CA THR A 361 39.19 13.22 7.70
C THR A 361 39.16 13.05 9.21
N ARG A 362 38.15 12.34 9.72
CA ARG A 362 38.01 11.98 11.16
C ARG A 362 38.61 10.60 11.51
N GLY A 363 39.29 9.95 10.59
CA GLY A 363 39.96 8.67 10.82
C GLY A 363 39.08 7.42 10.64
N TYR A 364 37.82 7.58 10.19
CA TYR A 364 36.93 6.46 9.96
C TYR A 364 37.14 5.82 8.58
N LYS A 365 36.97 4.48 8.50
CA LYS A 365 37.05 3.75 7.23
C LYS A 365 35.66 3.48 6.67
N ALA A 366 35.09 4.46 5.94
CA ALA A 366 33.83 4.29 5.21
C ALA A 366 34.10 3.86 3.76
N TYR A 367 33.64 2.69 3.35
CA TYR A 367 33.87 2.10 2.03
C TYR A 367 32.60 1.76 1.27
N ASN A 368 31.44 1.73 1.92
CA ASN A 368 30.14 1.51 1.29
C ASN A 368 29.02 2.27 2.03
N SER A 369 27.82 2.32 1.46
CA SER A 369 26.67 3.06 2.00
C SER A 369 26.25 2.58 3.39
N THR A 370 26.27 1.27 3.64
CA THR A 370 25.84 0.69 4.94
C THR A 370 26.81 1.11 6.06
N VAL A 371 28.13 0.99 5.81
CA VAL A 371 29.14 1.44 6.78
C VAL A 371 29.08 2.95 6.97
N THR A 372 28.87 3.71 5.89
CA THR A 372 28.71 5.18 5.96
C THR A 372 27.52 5.53 6.86
N TRP A 373 26.37 4.93 6.66
CA TRP A 373 25.17 5.16 7.46
C TRP A 373 25.40 4.83 8.93
N ARG A 374 25.96 3.65 9.23
CA ARG A 374 26.25 3.25 10.61
C ARG A 374 27.17 4.24 11.32
N LEU A 375 28.24 4.65 10.68
CA LEU A 375 29.17 5.62 11.27
C LEU A 375 28.52 6.98 11.50
N VAL A 376 27.70 7.46 10.58
CA VAL A 376 27.04 8.77 10.69
C VAL A 376 25.90 8.76 11.71
N VAL A 377 25.01 7.76 11.63
CA VAL A 377 23.74 7.76 12.36
C VAL A 377 23.86 7.04 13.70
N GLU A 378 24.48 5.85 13.74
CA GLU A 378 24.59 5.05 14.98
C GLU A 378 25.81 5.42 15.82
N GLU A 379 26.96 5.65 15.19
CA GLU A 379 28.21 5.96 15.90
C GLU A 379 28.45 7.48 16.07
N TYR A 380 27.52 8.33 15.58
CA TYR A 380 27.58 9.79 15.72
C TYR A 380 28.90 10.40 15.23
N ALA A 381 29.45 9.83 14.14
CA ALA A 381 30.78 10.22 13.66
C ALA A 381 30.84 11.61 13.00
N LEU A 382 29.70 12.23 12.66
CA LEU A 382 29.57 13.59 12.15
C LEU A 382 28.66 14.42 13.06
N THR A 383 28.66 15.76 12.89
CA THR A 383 27.87 16.68 13.70
C THR A 383 26.35 16.46 13.58
N GLY A 384 25.59 16.89 14.59
CA GLY A 384 24.15 16.68 14.66
C GLY A 384 23.39 17.13 13.43
N PRO A 385 23.56 18.39 12.95
CA PRO A 385 22.85 18.87 11.76
C PRO A 385 23.14 18.07 10.49
N ILE A 386 24.40 17.68 10.25
CA ILE A 386 24.80 16.86 9.10
C ILE A 386 24.23 15.45 9.22
N ARG A 387 24.28 14.86 10.41
CA ARG A 387 23.72 13.54 10.69
C ARG A 387 22.21 13.49 10.44
N GLU A 388 21.47 14.45 10.97
CA GLU A 388 20.01 14.52 10.83
C GLU A 388 19.59 14.73 9.37
N SER A 389 20.26 15.64 8.66
CA SER A 389 20.00 15.89 7.24
C SER A 389 20.33 14.66 6.38
N TYR A 390 21.47 14.01 6.64
CA TYR A 390 21.84 12.79 5.93
C TYR A 390 20.85 11.65 6.19
N HIS A 391 20.46 11.44 7.45
CA HIS A 391 19.49 10.39 7.81
C HIS A 391 18.15 10.60 7.10
N ARG A 392 17.60 11.83 7.13
CA ARG A 392 16.35 12.18 6.46
C ARG A 392 16.45 11.97 4.94
N LEU A 393 17.47 12.52 4.29
CA LEU A 393 17.69 12.38 2.85
C LEU A 393 17.88 10.92 2.43
N ARG A 394 18.52 10.10 3.27
CA ARG A 394 18.67 8.67 3.04
C ARG A 394 17.32 7.94 3.09
N LEU A 395 16.47 8.25 4.05
CA LEU A 395 15.12 7.68 4.14
C LEU A 395 14.30 8.03 2.87
N GLU A 396 14.34 9.28 2.43
CA GLU A 396 13.66 9.70 1.19
C GLU A 396 14.26 9.01 -0.05
N ARG A 397 15.59 8.94 -0.14
CA ARG A 397 16.25 8.19 -1.21
C ARG A 397 15.82 6.72 -1.24
N ASN A 398 15.72 6.08 -0.08
CA ASN A 398 15.30 4.69 -0.01
C ASN A 398 13.85 4.53 -0.46
N LYS A 399 12.92 5.40 -0.04
CA LYS A 399 11.55 5.41 -0.54
C LYS A 399 11.50 5.51 -2.07
N ILE A 400 12.28 6.44 -2.66
CA ILE A 400 12.34 6.66 -4.12
C ILE A 400 12.97 5.45 -4.83
N VAL A 401 14.12 4.98 -4.35
CA VAL A 401 14.90 3.90 -4.97
C VAL A 401 14.18 2.56 -4.86
N HIS A 402 13.44 2.34 -3.81
CA HIS A 402 12.66 1.11 -3.62
C HIS A 402 11.24 1.21 -4.20
N GLY A 403 10.89 2.34 -4.83
CA GLY A 403 9.62 2.51 -5.52
C GLY A 403 8.43 2.72 -4.61
N TYR A 404 8.65 3.19 -3.38
CA TYR A 404 7.57 3.43 -2.42
C TYR A 404 6.82 4.74 -2.66
N VAL A 405 7.44 5.72 -3.30
CA VAL A 405 6.84 7.06 -3.48
C VAL A 405 7.00 7.53 -4.92
N PRO A 406 5.92 7.87 -5.63
CA PRO A 406 6.00 8.66 -6.84
C PRO A 406 6.39 10.09 -6.43
N THR A 407 7.64 10.44 -6.67
CA THR A 407 8.14 11.79 -6.38
C THR A 407 7.82 12.71 -7.55
N THR A 408 7.14 13.81 -7.30
CA THR A 408 6.85 14.83 -8.31
C THR A 408 8.14 15.54 -8.77
N ALA A 409 8.09 16.26 -9.89
CA ALA A 409 9.24 17.07 -10.34
C ALA A 409 9.67 18.09 -9.26
N ALA A 410 8.70 18.74 -8.60
CA ALA A 410 8.94 19.66 -7.49
C ALA A 410 9.58 18.96 -6.27
N GLY A 411 9.12 17.76 -5.94
CA GLY A 411 9.70 16.94 -4.88
C GLY A 411 11.17 16.58 -5.15
N PHE A 412 11.51 16.23 -6.40
CA PHE A 412 12.92 16.03 -6.78
C PHE A 412 13.76 17.30 -6.70
N GLU A 413 13.21 18.45 -7.10
CA GLU A 413 13.90 19.74 -6.99
C GLU A 413 14.22 20.07 -5.54
N ARG A 414 13.25 19.94 -4.63
CA ARG A 414 13.46 20.18 -3.20
C ARG A 414 14.52 19.25 -2.61
N LEU A 415 14.44 17.94 -2.86
CA LEU A 415 15.45 16.99 -2.37
C LEU A 415 16.85 17.29 -2.93
N ASN A 416 16.92 17.76 -4.18
CA ASN A 416 18.17 18.21 -4.77
C ASN A 416 18.75 19.47 -4.10
N GLU A 417 17.90 20.43 -3.70
CA GLU A 417 18.30 21.62 -2.93
C GLU A 417 18.78 21.26 -1.53
N GLU A 418 18.09 20.33 -0.86
CA GLU A 418 18.53 19.84 0.45
C GLU A 418 19.89 19.12 0.38
N MET A 419 20.13 18.34 -0.67
CA MET A 419 21.44 17.72 -0.90
C MET A 419 22.53 18.77 -1.15
N ASP A 420 22.22 19.86 -1.86
CA ASP A 420 23.17 20.96 -2.08
C ASP A 420 23.54 21.64 -0.76
N LYS A 421 22.56 21.95 0.09
CA LYS A 421 22.77 22.51 1.42
C LYS A 421 23.66 21.60 2.28
N LEU A 422 23.42 20.30 2.25
CA LEU A 422 24.23 19.35 3.00
C LEU A 422 25.66 19.25 2.45
N LEU A 423 25.84 19.33 1.13
CA LEU A 423 27.18 19.39 0.50
C LEU A 423 27.94 20.65 0.91
N GLU A 424 27.26 21.81 0.99
CA GLU A 424 27.88 23.06 1.46
C GLU A 424 28.31 22.93 2.95
N MET A 425 27.46 22.40 3.81
CA MET A 425 27.81 22.13 5.20
C MET A 425 29.03 21.20 5.36
N LEU A 426 29.09 20.14 4.55
CA LEU A 426 30.25 19.23 4.54
C LEU A 426 31.53 19.93 4.09
N LYS A 427 31.42 20.81 3.08
CA LYS A 427 32.55 21.60 2.61
C LYS A 427 33.04 22.60 3.65
N GLU A 428 32.14 23.31 4.30
CA GLU A 428 32.46 24.29 5.32
C GLU A 428 33.11 23.64 6.56
N GLU A 429 32.59 22.51 7.01
CA GLU A 429 33.00 21.91 8.28
C GLU A 429 34.17 20.92 8.12
N TYR A 430 34.25 20.20 6.99
CA TYR A 430 35.26 19.14 6.78
C TYR A 430 36.17 19.40 5.58
N GLY A 431 35.92 20.43 4.78
CA GLY A 431 36.76 20.78 3.62
C GLY A 431 36.63 19.80 2.44
N VAL A 432 35.49 19.10 2.28
CA VAL A 432 35.31 17.99 1.31
C VAL A 432 34.30 18.33 0.21
#